data_87550b1cbdf573170f7575034d745a89
#
_entry.id   87550b1cbdf573170f7575034d745a89
#
_cell.length_a   1.000
_cell.length_b   1.000
_cell.length_c   1.000
_cell.angle_alpha   90.00
_cell.angle_beta   90.00
_cell.angle_gamma   90.00
#
_symmetry.space_group_name_H-M   'P 1'
#
loop_
_entity.id
_entity.type
_entity.pdbx_description
1 polymer ?
#
loop_
_entity_poly.entity_id
_entity_poly.type
_entity_poly.pdbx_seq_one_letter_code
_entity_poly.pdbx_strand_id
1 'polypeptide(L)'
;MDFDAELIRELQVDGRASIHTLAGRLGQSRSAVSTRLNAMLADGTVRVVAAVDPVFLGQHVLAHVSIRTQGGVEPVAQHLRGLSETVLVSAVGGAYDLVTEVRLGSMPALHDLLAHIRALPGVADINTLIYTDVVNG
;
A
#
# COMPACT_ATOMS: atom_id res chain seq x y z
N MET A 1 -20.20 15.09 14.14
CA MET A 1 -19.33 14.06 13.57
C MET A 1 -18.92 13.10 14.67
N ASP A 2 -18.85 11.84 14.36
CA ASP A 2 -18.45 10.79 15.29
C ASP A 2 -17.02 11.02 15.82
N PHE A 3 -16.81 10.80 17.11
CA PHE A 3 -15.51 10.96 17.76
C PHE A 3 -14.42 10.11 17.07
N ASP A 4 -14.74 8.87 16.72
CA ASP A 4 -13.80 7.99 16.03
C ASP A 4 -13.35 8.58 14.68
N ALA A 5 -14.28 9.10 13.91
CA ALA A 5 -14.00 9.70 12.61
C ALA A 5 -13.15 10.96 12.76
N GLU A 6 -13.41 11.77 13.77
CA GLU A 6 -12.60 12.96 14.05
C GLU A 6 -11.17 12.59 14.48
N LEU A 7 -11.04 11.59 15.35
CA LEU A 7 -9.73 11.10 15.80
C LEU A 7 -8.90 10.55 14.63
N ILE A 8 -9.52 9.76 13.77
CA ILE A 8 -8.86 9.21 12.59
C ILE A 8 -8.41 10.35 11.66
N ARG A 9 -9.25 11.35 11.45
CA ARG A 9 -8.92 12.50 10.60
C ARG A 9 -7.69 13.24 11.11
N GLU A 10 -7.62 13.49 12.42
CA GLU A 10 -6.46 14.14 13.03
C GLU A 10 -5.18 13.32 12.84
N LEU A 11 -5.27 12.00 12.98
CA LEU A 11 -4.14 11.11 12.75
C LEU A 11 -3.73 11.03 11.28
N GLN A 12 -4.66 11.18 10.35
CA GLN A 12 -4.34 11.24 8.91
C GLN A 12 -3.53 12.49 8.55
N VAL A 13 -3.75 13.58 9.28
CA VAL A 13 -2.97 14.82 9.11
C VAL A 13 -1.61 14.70 9.77
N ASP A 14 -1.56 14.14 10.99
CA ASP A 14 -0.32 13.95 11.76
C ASP A 14 -0.41 12.66 12.56
N GLY A 15 0.19 11.60 12.02
CA GLY A 15 0.24 10.29 12.68
C GLY A 15 1.08 10.26 13.95
N ARG A 16 1.88 11.31 14.22
CA ARG A 16 2.71 11.45 15.42
C ARG A 16 2.12 12.41 16.44
N ALA A 17 0.89 12.88 16.24
CA ALA A 17 0.25 13.77 17.19
C ALA A 17 0.19 13.13 18.58
N SER A 18 0.54 13.91 19.60
CA SER A 18 0.48 13.44 20.99
C SER A 18 -0.96 13.31 21.46
N ILE A 19 -1.19 12.48 22.48
CA ILE A 19 -2.50 12.37 23.14
C ILE A 19 -2.97 13.73 23.65
N HIS A 20 -2.06 14.53 24.20
CA HIS A 20 -2.38 15.88 24.67
C HIS A 20 -2.89 16.76 23.53
N THR A 21 -2.23 16.77 22.39
CA THR A 21 -2.64 17.55 21.21
C THR A 21 -3.98 17.08 20.68
N LEU A 22 -4.16 15.77 20.54
CA LEU A 22 -5.42 15.18 20.07
C LEU A 22 -6.58 15.53 21.00
N ALA A 23 -6.39 15.40 22.31
CA ALA A 23 -7.41 15.74 23.31
C ALA A 23 -7.83 17.20 23.18
N GLY A 24 -6.87 18.10 23.05
CA GLY A 24 -7.15 19.54 22.88
C GLY A 24 -7.94 19.85 21.63
N ARG A 25 -7.54 19.26 20.50
CA ARG A 25 -8.23 19.49 19.21
C ARG A 25 -9.64 18.89 19.17
N LEU A 26 -9.84 17.76 19.83
CA LEU A 26 -11.13 17.06 19.81
C LEU A 26 -12.06 17.46 20.95
N GLY A 27 -11.59 18.31 21.88
CA GLY A 27 -12.37 18.69 23.03
C GLY A 27 -12.72 17.51 23.95
N GLN A 28 -11.81 16.55 24.07
CA GLN A 28 -11.96 15.33 24.84
C GLN A 28 -10.87 15.22 25.92
N SER A 29 -11.08 14.37 26.91
CA SER A 29 -10.05 14.07 27.88
C SER A 29 -8.93 13.23 27.28
N ARG A 30 -7.72 13.34 27.83
CA ARG A 30 -6.59 12.50 27.42
C ARG A 30 -6.91 11.02 27.61
N SER A 31 -7.60 10.67 28.68
CA SER A 31 -8.01 9.30 28.96
C SER A 31 -8.95 8.76 27.91
N ALA A 32 -9.94 9.54 27.47
CA ALA A 32 -10.88 9.13 26.44
C ALA A 32 -10.16 8.92 25.10
N VAL A 33 -9.27 9.83 24.70
CA VAL A 33 -8.50 9.70 23.47
C VAL A 33 -7.57 8.49 23.52
N SER A 34 -6.82 8.32 24.62
CA SER A 34 -5.88 7.21 24.77
C SER A 34 -6.58 5.86 24.73
N THR A 35 -7.70 5.71 25.45
CA THR A 35 -8.47 4.47 25.47
C THR A 35 -8.97 4.12 24.07
N ARG A 36 -9.53 5.10 23.38
CA ARG A 36 -10.11 4.84 22.06
C ARG A 36 -9.03 4.58 21.00
N LEU A 37 -7.94 5.36 21.00
CA LEU A 37 -6.84 5.15 20.07
C LEU A 37 -6.19 3.78 20.27
N ASN A 38 -5.93 3.40 21.52
CA ASN A 38 -5.33 2.10 21.81
C ASN A 38 -6.22 0.95 21.35
N ALA A 39 -7.55 1.06 21.51
CA ALA A 39 -8.49 0.06 21.03
C ALA A 39 -8.44 -0.06 19.50
N MET A 40 -8.40 1.05 18.77
CA MET A 40 -8.31 1.04 17.30
C MET A 40 -6.98 0.51 16.78
N LEU A 41 -5.88 0.79 17.49
CA LEU A 41 -4.57 0.21 17.15
C LEU A 41 -4.54 -1.30 17.40
N ALA A 42 -5.15 -1.74 18.50
CA ALA A 42 -5.18 -3.15 18.87
C ALA A 42 -6.03 -3.99 17.91
N ASP A 43 -7.15 -3.47 17.44
CA ASP A 43 -8.06 -4.19 16.54
C ASP A 43 -7.72 -4.01 15.04
N GLY A 44 -6.72 -3.19 14.73
CA GLY A 44 -6.28 -2.97 13.35
C GLY A 44 -7.11 -1.95 12.56
N THR A 45 -8.09 -1.27 13.20
CA THR A 45 -8.85 -0.20 12.54
C THR A 45 -7.93 0.93 12.08
N VAL A 46 -6.91 1.25 12.88
CA VAL A 46 -5.89 2.26 12.57
C VAL A 46 -4.51 1.65 12.66
N ARG A 47 -3.66 1.96 11.68
CA ARG A 47 -2.22 1.67 11.72
C ARG A 47 -1.47 2.96 11.47
N VAL A 48 -0.44 3.21 12.26
CA VAL A 48 0.46 4.36 12.05
C VAL A 48 1.71 3.84 11.36
N VAL A 49 2.00 4.36 10.18
CA VAL A 49 3.11 3.90 9.34
C VAL A 49 3.94 5.09 8.88
N ALA A 50 5.20 4.82 8.54
CA ALA A 50 6.05 5.80 7.89
C ALA A 50 5.90 5.68 6.37
N ALA A 51 5.60 6.79 5.71
CA ALA A 51 5.70 6.89 4.26
C ALA A 51 7.10 7.38 3.91
N VAL A 52 7.83 6.59 3.14
CA VAL A 52 9.22 6.89 2.77
C VAL A 52 9.29 7.20 1.28
N ASP A 53 10.03 8.25 0.92
CA ASP A 53 10.33 8.53 -0.48
C ASP A 53 11.09 7.33 -1.07
N PRO A 54 10.55 6.67 -2.12
CA PRO A 54 11.21 5.52 -2.72
C PRO A 54 12.62 5.82 -3.23
N VAL A 55 12.87 7.03 -3.69
CA VAL A 55 14.21 7.45 -4.18
C VAL A 55 15.24 7.36 -3.06
N PHE A 56 14.86 7.70 -1.83
CA PHE A 56 15.74 7.57 -0.67
C PHE A 56 16.18 6.11 -0.45
N LEU A 57 15.31 5.16 -0.79
CA LEU A 57 15.61 3.72 -0.70
C LEU A 57 16.29 3.18 -1.96
N GLY A 58 16.69 4.03 -2.90
CA GLY A 58 17.26 3.60 -4.16
C GLY A 58 16.26 3.04 -5.16
N GLN A 59 14.96 3.23 -4.92
CA GLN A 59 13.88 2.70 -5.75
C GLN A 59 13.46 3.78 -6.75
N HIS A 60 14.19 3.88 -7.85
CA HIS A 60 14.01 4.93 -8.85
C HIS A 60 12.97 4.61 -9.92
N VAL A 61 12.54 3.35 -10.01
CA VAL A 61 11.55 2.88 -11.00
C VAL A 61 10.34 2.34 -10.28
N LEU A 62 9.19 2.95 -10.54
CA LEU A 62 7.90 2.53 -10.01
C LEU A 62 7.01 2.15 -11.17
N ALA A 63 6.30 1.05 -11.05
CA ALA A 63 5.42 0.58 -12.12
C ALA A 63 4.17 -0.08 -11.56
N HIS A 64 3.11 -0.03 -12.37
CA HIS A 64 1.86 -0.74 -12.15
C HIS A 64 1.79 -1.88 -13.16
N VAL A 65 1.61 -3.10 -12.69
CA VAL A 65 1.51 -4.29 -13.53
C VAL A 65 0.13 -4.88 -13.37
N SER A 66 -0.61 -4.95 -14.48
CA SER A 66 -1.90 -5.63 -14.56
C SER A 66 -1.68 -7.02 -15.12
N ILE A 67 -2.30 -8.02 -14.50
CA ILE A 67 -2.05 -9.42 -14.81
C ILE A 67 -3.38 -10.10 -15.11
N ARG A 68 -3.42 -10.81 -16.25
CA ARG A 68 -4.51 -11.74 -16.56
C ARG A 68 -4.05 -13.13 -16.20
N THR A 69 -4.88 -13.84 -15.43
CA THR A 69 -4.56 -15.18 -14.96
C THR A 69 -5.39 -16.25 -15.68
N GLN A 70 -4.88 -17.46 -15.69
CA GLN A 70 -5.60 -18.65 -16.11
C GLN A 70 -5.78 -19.56 -14.90
N GLY A 71 -7.02 -19.97 -14.62
CA GLY A 71 -7.32 -20.95 -13.57
C GLY A 71 -7.40 -20.42 -12.16
N GLY A 72 -7.39 -19.12 -11.96
CA GLY A 72 -7.56 -18.48 -10.66
C GLY A 72 -6.41 -17.58 -10.27
N VAL A 73 -6.68 -16.68 -9.34
CA VAL A 73 -5.73 -15.60 -8.97
C VAL A 73 -4.79 -15.96 -7.83
N GLU A 74 -5.23 -16.83 -6.91
CA GLU A 74 -4.54 -17.03 -5.63
C GLU A 74 -3.11 -17.54 -5.76
N PRO A 75 -2.79 -18.53 -6.62
CA PRO A 75 -1.39 -18.99 -6.74
C PRO A 75 -0.45 -17.88 -7.22
N VAL A 76 -0.90 -17.06 -8.18
CA VAL A 76 -0.11 -15.92 -8.69
C VAL A 76 0.01 -14.84 -7.62
N ALA A 77 -1.10 -14.49 -6.96
CA ALA A 77 -1.12 -13.49 -5.90
C ALA A 77 -0.17 -13.88 -4.76
N GLN A 78 -0.17 -15.14 -4.36
CA GLN A 78 0.71 -15.62 -3.30
C GLN A 78 2.17 -15.48 -3.68
N HIS A 79 2.52 -15.79 -4.92
CA HIS A 79 3.88 -15.63 -5.41
C HIS A 79 4.31 -14.15 -5.40
N LEU A 80 3.44 -13.26 -5.89
CA LEU A 80 3.72 -11.83 -5.93
C LEU A 80 3.92 -11.24 -4.52
N ARG A 81 3.10 -11.65 -3.55
CA ARG A 81 3.24 -11.21 -2.17
C ARG A 81 4.59 -11.56 -1.55
N GLY A 82 5.23 -12.62 -2.04
CA GLY A 82 6.55 -13.05 -1.58
C GLY A 82 7.71 -12.27 -2.19
N LEU A 83 7.48 -11.41 -3.19
CA LEU A 83 8.52 -10.63 -3.84
C LEU A 83 8.76 -9.33 -3.07
N SER A 84 10.03 -9.04 -2.80
CA SER A 84 10.42 -7.82 -2.05
C SER A 84 10.11 -6.53 -2.81
N GLU A 85 10.02 -6.60 -4.14
CA GLU A 85 9.76 -5.44 -5.01
C GLU A 85 8.30 -5.02 -5.01
N THR A 86 7.38 -5.87 -4.56
CA THR A 86 5.95 -5.55 -4.56
C THR A 86 5.55 -4.76 -3.34
N VAL A 87 4.76 -3.71 -3.53
CA VAL A 87 4.20 -2.89 -2.45
C VAL A 87 2.69 -3.00 -2.33
N LEU A 88 2.05 -3.51 -3.37
CA LEU A 88 0.61 -3.77 -3.41
C LEU A 88 0.36 -4.98 -4.29
N VAL A 89 -0.50 -5.87 -3.84
CA VAL A 89 -1.08 -6.95 -4.64
C VAL A 89 -2.57 -6.95 -4.39
N SER A 90 -3.37 -6.83 -5.44
CA SER A 90 -4.84 -6.80 -5.31
C SER A 90 -5.50 -7.57 -6.43
N ALA A 91 -6.52 -8.36 -6.07
CA ALA A 91 -7.45 -8.87 -7.06
C ALA A 91 -8.34 -7.74 -7.55
N VAL A 92 -8.67 -7.75 -8.84
CA VAL A 92 -9.49 -6.71 -9.46
C VAL A 92 -10.55 -7.34 -10.36
N GLY A 93 -11.59 -6.58 -10.65
CA GLY A 93 -12.58 -6.91 -11.67
C GLY A 93 -12.31 -6.11 -12.93
N GLY A 94 -12.66 -6.66 -14.10
CA GLY A 94 -12.52 -5.98 -15.38
C GLY A 94 -11.64 -6.77 -16.35
N ALA A 95 -10.84 -6.07 -17.14
CA ALA A 95 -10.01 -6.67 -18.19
C ALA A 95 -8.87 -7.53 -17.66
N TYR A 96 -8.46 -7.32 -16.43
CA TYR A 96 -7.40 -8.05 -15.75
C TYR A 96 -7.92 -8.64 -14.44
N ASP A 97 -7.17 -9.58 -13.87
CA ASP A 97 -7.58 -10.33 -12.67
C ASP A 97 -6.82 -9.90 -11.42
N LEU A 98 -5.57 -9.47 -11.60
CA LEU A 98 -4.70 -8.98 -10.53
C LEU A 98 -4.02 -7.70 -10.96
N VAL A 99 -3.71 -6.85 -9.98
CA VAL A 99 -2.77 -5.74 -10.17
C VAL A 99 -1.72 -5.80 -9.08
N THR A 100 -0.51 -5.37 -9.43
CA THR A 100 0.54 -5.19 -8.45
C THR A 100 1.29 -3.89 -8.73
N GLU A 101 1.72 -3.23 -7.69
CA GLU A 101 2.60 -2.08 -7.78
C GLU A 101 3.99 -2.51 -7.35
N VAL A 102 5.00 -2.16 -8.15
CA VAL A 102 6.37 -2.60 -7.93
C VAL A 102 7.32 -1.41 -7.88
N ARG A 103 8.38 -1.56 -7.11
CA ARG A 103 9.42 -0.55 -6.95
C ARG A 103 10.78 -1.22 -7.11
N LEU A 104 11.62 -0.66 -8.00
CA LEU A 104 12.92 -1.22 -8.34
C LEU A 104 13.96 -0.12 -8.50
N GLY A 105 15.25 -0.52 -8.50
CA GLY A 105 16.35 0.43 -8.60
C GLY A 105 16.69 0.87 -10.03
N SER A 106 16.27 0.11 -11.05
CA SER A 106 16.65 0.39 -12.43
C SER A 106 15.66 -0.21 -13.42
N MET A 107 15.71 0.27 -14.66
CA MET A 107 14.92 -0.31 -15.75
C MET A 107 15.31 -1.76 -16.07
N PRO A 108 16.61 -2.14 -16.10
CA PRO A 108 16.94 -3.56 -16.27
C PRO A 108 16.36 -4.45 -15.19
N ALA A 109 16.32 -4.00 -13.93
CA ALA A 109 15.69 -4.74 -12.85
C ALA A 109 14.18 -4.92 -13.07
N LEU A 110 13.50 -3.88 -13.58
CA LEU A 110 12.08 -3.99 -13.95
C LEU A 110 11.89 -5.01 -15.09
N HIS A 111 12.72 -4.98 -16.12
CA HIS A 111 12.65 -5.94 -17.22
C HIS A 111 12.80 -7.39 -16.72
N ASP A 112 13.74 -7.63 -15.82
CA ASP A 112 13.94 -8.96 -15.22
C ASP A 112 12.72 -9.40 -14.42
N LEU A 113 12.14 -8.50 -13.63
CA LEU A 113 10.94 -8.79 -12.87
C LEU A 113 9.75 -9.12 -13.77
N LEU A 114 9.55 -8.34 -14.83
CA LEU A 114 8.46 -8.58 -15.78
C LEU A 114 8.61 -9.93 -16.49
N ALA A 115 9.82 -10.28 -16.88
CA ALA A 115 10.11 -11.60 -17.46
C ALA A 115 9.79 -12.73 -16.46
N HIS A 116 10.15 -12.53 -15.19
CA HIS A 116 9.84 -13.48 -14.13
C HIS A 116 8.33 -13.65 -13.96
N ILE A 117 7.59 -12.56 -13.92
CA ILE A 117 6.12 -12.60 -13.78
C ILE A 117 5.48 -13.29 -14.98
N ARG A 118 5.91 -12.98 -16.22
CA ARG A 118 5.37 -13.62 -17.42
C ARG A 118 5.59 -15.13 -17.42
N ALA A 119 6.67 -15.60 -16.82
CA ALA A 119 7.01 -17.02 -16.77
C ALA A 119 6.29 -17.77 -15.65
N LEU A 120 5.59 -17.10 -14.75
CA LEU A 120 4.87 -17.76 -13.67
C LEU A 120 3.73 -18.63 -14.22
N PRO A 121 3.58 -19.87 -13.71
CA PRO A 121 2.41 -20.69 -14.03
C PRO A 121 1.12 -19.94 -13.67
N GLY A 122 0.17 -19.94 -14.58
CA GLY A 122 -1.12 -19.28 -14.37
C GLY A 122 -1.18 -17.84 -14.85
N VAL A 123 -0.06 -17.25 -15.31
CA VAL A 123 -0.06 -15.92 -15.93
C VAL A 123 -0.31 -16.07 -17.44
N ALA A 124 -1.40 -15.48 -17.92
CA ALA A 124 -1.75 -15.48 -19.34
C ALA A 124 -1.16 -14.27 -20.07
N ASP A 125 -1.21 -13.10 -19.44
CA ASP A 125 -0.83 -11.85 -20.06
C ASP A 125 -0.56 -10.80 -18.99
N ILE A 126 0.31 -9.84 -19.29
CA ILE A 126 0.56 -8.69 -18.41
C ILE A 126 0.54 -7.39 -19.20
N ASN A 127 0.21 -6.31 -18.53
CA ASN A 127 0.31 -4.95 -19.05
C ASN A 127 0.99 -4.07 -17.99
N THR A 128 1.99 -3.30 -18.41
CA THR A 128 2.81 -2.52 -17.49
C THR A 128 2.67 -1.03 -17.78
N LEU A 129 2.42 -0.25 -16.73
CA LEU A 129 2.46 1.20 -16.76
C LEU A 129 3.60 1.67 -15.86
N ILE A 130 4.58 2.34 -16.45
CA ILE A 130 5.72 2.87 -15.71
C ILE A 130 5.38 4.29 -15.28
N TYR A 131 5.53 4.60 -13.99
CA TYR A 131 5.29 5.95 -13.50
C TYR A 131 6.42 6.86 -13.95
N THR A 132 6.08 7.94 -14.65
CA THR A 132 7.06 8.94 -15.09
C THR A 132 7.14 10.12 -14.13
N ASP A 133 6.02 10.43 -13.47
CA ASP A 133 5.95 11.50 -12.49
C ASP A 133 4.77 11.23 -11.54
N VAL A 134 5.00 11.41 -10.23
CA VAL A 134 3.93 11.32 -9.23
C VAL A 134 3.47 12.74 -8.92
N VAL A 135 2.31 13.08 -9.44
CA VAL A 135 1.77 14.46 -9.38
C VAL A 135 1.20 14.75 -7.99
N ASN A 136 0.65 13.73 -7.33
CA ASN A 136 0.07 13.85 -5.99
C ASN A 136 0.18 12.49 -5.29
N GLY A 137 0.97 12.45 -4.26
CA GLY A 137 1.26 11.21 -3.56
C GLY A 137 1.09 11.28 -2.06
#